data_adb0a54349e7971663f4c03a3f207953
#
_entry.id   adb0a54349e7971663f4c03a3f207953
#
_cell.length_a   1.000
_cell.length_b   1.000
_cell.length_c   1.000
_cell.angle_alpha   90.00
_cell.angle_beta   90.00
_cell.angle_gamma   90.00
#
_symmetry.space_group_name_H-M   'P 1'
#
loop_
_entity.id
_entity.type
_entity.pdbx_description
1 polymer ?
#
loop_
_entity_poly.entity_id
_entity_poly.type
_entity_poly.pdbx_seq_one_letter_code
_entity_poly.pdbx_strand_id
1 'polypeptide(L)'
;SEGATATPRHATPNPDVILPHLAVRSLVELGAVDSCLNAVGTSSEDLALWALSNMHYEKAVYGLVDHLTEAKGKQREKILTVLARLYMDEAPYDGSWWWTTRPDTRGPYYKPITWKGSPVIQTALMDELADGDDKVKTFLAGLNDRMRMGIDDLGTLVDESELEAAPTVDLAKIRAQKGAVGSTPVEDVLLSIDKIKGDTKVGEKLFTQQGCVACHALETGGPALGPFMGQIGSIMNREQIATAILRPNDTISQGFQTAQVQMKDGTVHM
;
A
#
# COMPACT_ATOMS: atom_id res chain seq x y z
N SER A 1 33.72 -10.41 31.54
CA SER A 1 32.92 -10.69 30.32
C SER A 1 32.33 -9.38 29.86
N GLU A 2 32.99 -8.79 28.86
CA GLU A 2 32.54 -7.54 28.22
C GLU A 2 31.26 -7.87 27.43
N GLY A 3 30.16 -7.21 27.80
CA GLY A 3 28.92 -7.28 27.07
C GLY A 3 29.10 -6.65 25.71
N ALA A 4 28.96 -7.45 24.65
CA ALA A 4 28.91 -6.96 23.30
C ALA A 4 27.69 -6.02 23.19
N THR A 5 27.94 -4.72 23.07
CA THR A 5 26.90 -3.74 22.74
C THR A 5 26.44 -4.06 21.34
N ALA A 6 25.22 -4.63 21.22
CA ALA A 6 24.59 -4.87 19.94
C ALA A 6 24.44 -3.53 19.21
N THR A 7 25.12 -3.40 18.09
CA THR A 7 24.98 -2.22 17.23
C THR A 7 23.52 -2.13 16.78
N PRO A 8 22.84 -0.99 16.91
CA PRO A 8 21.46 -0.86 16.46
C PRO A 8 21.33 -1.25 14.99
N ARG A 9 20.31 -2.03 14.64
CA ARG A 9 20.08 -2.49 13.25
C ARG A 9 20.04 -1.37 12.20
N HIS A 10 19.86 -0.12 12.62
CA HIS A 10 19.80 1.05 11.76
C HIS A 10 21.12 1.88 11.73
N ALA A 11 22.15 1.44 12.43
CA ALA A 11 23.43 2.19 12.50
C ALA A 11 24.26 2.12 11.21
N THR A 12 23.97 1.13 10.34
CA THR A 12 24.70 0.96 9.07
C THR A 12 23.68 0.78 7.96
N PRO A 13 23.49 1.79 7.08
CA PRO A 13 22.62 1.66 5.92
C PRO A 13 23.04 0.47 5.04
N ASN A 14 22.08 -0.36 4.61
CA ASN A 14 22.36 -1.46 3.70
C ASN A 14 22.52 -0.92 2.26
N PRO A 15 23.73 -0.90 1.69
CA PRO A 15 23.96 -0.35 0.35
C PRO A 15 23.21 -1.14 -0.74
N ASP A 16 22.98 -2.45 -0.56
CA ASP A 16 22.27 -3.29 -1.54
C ASP A 16 20.80 -2.88 -1.70
N VAL A 17 20.24 -2.23 -0.69
CA VAL A 17 18.86 -1.68 -0.77
C VAL A 17 18.89 -0.22 -1.20
N ILE A 18 19.79 0.58 -0.66
CA ILE A 18 19.81 2.03 -0.85
C ILE A 18 20.29 2.43 -2.26
N LEU A 19 21.35 1.82 -2.76
CA LEU A 19 21.93 2.17 -4.06
C LEU A 19 20.94 2.01 -5.23
N PRO A 20 20.18 0.90 -5.33
CA PRO A 20 19.15 0.77 -6.36
C PRO A 20 18.07 1.89 -6.28
N HIS A 21 17.62 2.23 -5.08
CA HIS A 21 16.64 3.31 -4.89
C HIS A 21 17.19 4.68 -5.35
N LEU A 22 18.43 4.99 -4.98
CA LEU A 22 19.08 6.24 -5.39
C LEU A 22 19.28 6.29 -6.92
N ALA A 23 19.71 5.17 -7.53
CA ALA A 23 19.89 5.08 -8.96
C ALA A 23 18.57 5.29 -9.71
N VAL A 24 17.51 4.59 -9.31
CA VAL A 24 16.18 4.74 -9.89
C VAL A 24 15.68 6.17 -9.75
N ARG A 25 15.79 6.76 -8.57
CA ARG A 25 15.38 8.15 -8.33
C ARG A 25 16.15 9.12 -9.25
N SER A 26 17.46 8.96 -9.37
CA SER A 26 18.27 9.81 -10.24
C SER A 26 17.88 9.67 -11.72
N LEU A 27 17.60 8.45 -12.20
CA LEU A 27 17.12 8.21 -13.56
C LEU A 27 15.77 8.89 -13.81
N VAL A 28 14.86 8.85 -12.86
CA VAL A 28 13.55 9.52 -12.93
C VAL A 28 13.73 11.04 -12.96
N GLU A 29 14.52 11.61 -12.06
CA GLU A 29 14.77 13.06 -11.98
C GLU A 29 15.46 13.60 -13.25
N LEU A 30 16.33 12.80 -13.87
CA LEU A 30 16.99 13.15 -15.14
C LEU A 30 16.09 12.93 -16.37
N GLY A 31 14.93 12.30 -16.22
CA GLY A 31 14.08 11.92 -17.34
C GLY A 31 14.78 10.98 -18.33
N ALA A 32 15.62 10.06 -17.83
CA ALA A 32 16.51 9.22 -18.63
C ALA A 32 15.77 8.07 -19.34
N VAL A 33 14.68 8.41 -20.07
CA VAL A 33 13.80 7.44 -20.74
C VAL A 33 14.56 6.54 -21.69
N ASP A 34 15.39 7.12 -22.59
CA ASP A 34 16.13 6.34 -23.60
C ASP A 34 17.07 5.33 -22.95
N SER A 35 17.80 5.76 -21.93
CA SER A 35 18.74 4.90 -21.22
C SER A 35 18.00 3.72 -20.54
N CYS A 36 16.82 3.98 -19.97
CA CYS A 36 16.01 2.95 -19.36
C CYS A 36 15.40 2.02 -20.40
N LEU A 37 14.88 2.52 -21.52
CA LEU A 37 14.35 1.68 -22.61
C LEU A 37 15.46 0.77 -23.19
N ASN A 38 16.65 1.30 -23.42
CA ASN A 38 17.80 0.51 -23.91
C ASN A 38 18.28 -0.57 -22.92
N ALA A 39 17.93 -0.44 -21.65
CA ALA A 39 18.30 -1.41 -20.62
C ALA A 39 17.25 -2.54 -20.45
N VAL A 40 16.08 -2.43 -21.08
CA VAL A 40 15.09 -3.52 -21.14
C VAL A 40 15.68 -4.71 -21.89
N GLY A 41 15.55 -5.92 -21.34
CA GLY A 41 16.15 -7.14 -21.87
C GLY A 41 17.63 -7.35 -21.47
N THR A 42 18.20 -6.46 -20.65
CA THR A 42 19.56 -6.62 -20.09
C THR A 42 19.52 -7.05 -18.62
N SER A 43 20.69 -7.23 -18.00
CA SER A 43 20.79 -7.50 -16.54
C SER A 43 20.27 -6.36 -15.67
N SER A 44 20.07 -5.16 -16.22
CA SER A 44 19.53 -3.99 -15.52
C SER A 44 18.04 -3.76 -15.75
N GLU A 45 17.35 -4.69 -16.42
CA GLU A 45 15.94 -4.59 -16.80
C GLU A 45 15.03 -4.19 -15.61
N ASP A 46 15.17 -4.86 -14.48
CA ASP A 46 14.28 -4.62 -13.33
C ASP A 46 14.41 -3.18 -12.80
N LEU A 47 15.62 -2.64 -12.74
CA LEU A 47 15.85 -1.26 -12.32
C LEU A 47 15.35 -0.25 -13.37
N ALA A 48 15.56 -0.57 -14.66
CA ALA A 48 15.10 0.26 -15.76
C ALA A 48 13.56 0.33 -15.81
N LEU A 49 12.90 -0.81 -15.72
CA LEU A 49 11.44 -0.90 -15.66
C LEU A 49 10.88 -0.20 -14.42
N TRP A 50 11.56 -0.31 -13.28
CA TRP A 50 11.17 0.43 -12.08
C TRP A 50 11.30 1.95 -12.28
N ALA A 51 12.38 2.43 -12.89
CA ALA A 51 12.50 3.85 -13.23
C ALA A 51 11.40 4.29 -14.20
N LEU A 52 11.18 3.55 -15.30
CA LEU A 52 10.15 3.83 -16.29
C LEU A 52 8.74 3.88 -15.67
N SER A 53 8.43 3.05 -14.69
CA SER A 53 7.12 3.04 -14.01
C SER A 53 6.78 4.34 -13.24
N ASN A 54 7.76 5.24 -13.12
CA ASN A 54 7.61 6.55 -12.49
C ASN A 54 7.80 7.71 -13.49
N MET A 55 7.84 7.42 -14.78
CA MET A 55 8.09 8.42 -15.83
C MET A 55 6.87 8.54 -16.76
N HIS A 56 5.94 9.46 -16.44
CA HIS A 56 4.76 9.75 -17.28
C HIS A 56 5.15 10.57 -18.51
N TYR A 57 5.93 9.97 -19.41
CA TYR A 57 6.33 10.52 -20.70
C TYR A 57 5.75 9.66 -21.84
N GLU A 58 5.14 10.29 -22.84
CA GLU A 58 4.64 9.59 -24.04
C GLU A 58 5.72 8.68 -24.64
N LYS A 59 6.97 9.16 -24.69
CA LYS A 59 8.11 8.39 -25.19
C LYS A 59 8.36 7.09 -24.41
N ALA A 60 8.17 7.10 -23.08
CA ALA A 60 8.31 5.89 -22.26
C ALA A 60 7.22 4.88 -22.61
N VAL A 61 5.98 5.35 -22.79
CA VAL A 61 4.84 4.49 -23.16
C VAL A 61 5.06 3.87 -24.53
N TYR A 62 5.37 4.67 -25.57
CA TYR A 62 5.59 4.15 -26.91
C TYR A 62 6.76 3.15 -26.93
N GLY A 63 7.88 3.45 -26.27
CA GLY A 63 9.02 2.54 -26.21
C GLY A 63 8.70 1.23 -25.48
N LEU A 64 7.90 1.26 -24.42
CA LEU A 64 7.44 0.04 -23.73
C LEU A 64 6.48 -0.78 -24.60
N VAL A 65 5.58 -0.14 -25.35
CA VAL A 65 4.70 -0.80 -26.31
C VAL A 65 5.52 -1.46 -27.44
N ASP A 66 6.55 -0.79 -27.96
CA ASP A 66 7.45 -1.40 -28.94
C ASP A 66 8.14 -2.64 -28.39
N HIS A 67 8.61 -2.61 -27.14
CA HIS A 67 9.18 -3.78 -26.47
C HIS A 67 8.20 -4.95 -26.29
N LEU A 68 6.88 -4.68 -26.17
CA LEU A 68 5.88 -5.76 -26.09
C LEU A 68 5.85 -6.64 -27.33
N THR A 69 6.20 -6.11 -28.51
CA THR A 69 6.16 -6.87 -29.77
C THR A 69 7.04 -8.10 -29.75
N GLU A 70 8.17 -8.04 -29.02
CA GLU A 70 9.15 -9.11 -28.93
C GLU A 70 9.18 -9.81 -27.56
N ALA A 71 8.66 -9.15 -26.51
CA ALA A 71 8.69 -9.65 -25.16
C ALA A 71 7.82 -10.90 -24.97
N LYS A 72 8.27 -11.85 -24.17
CA LYS A 72 7.58 -13.12 -23.87
C LYS A 72 7.61 -13.43 -22.38
N GLY A 73 6.63 -14.22 -21.93
CA GLY A 73 6.56 -14.73 -20.57
C GLY A 73 6.71 -13.63 -19.50
N LYS A 74 7.58 -13.82 -18.55
CA LYS A 74 7.75 -12.88 -17.43
C LYS A 74 8.15 -11.47 -17.82
N GLN A 75 8.94 -11.32 -18.90
CA GLN A 75 9.31 -9.99 -19.39
C GLN A 75 8.07 -9.23 -19.88
N ARG A 76 7.20 -9.90 -20.64
CA ARG A 76 5.95 -9.35 -21.11
C ARG A 76 5.05 -8.91 -19.95
N GLU A 77 4.90 -9.77 -18.93
CA GLU A 77 4.14 -9.44 -17.72
C GLU A 77 4.71 -8.22 -16.98
N LYS A 78 6.04 -8.09 -16.88
CA LYS A 78 6.68 -6.92 -16.28
C LYS A 78 6.38 -5.64 -17.06
N ILE A 79 6.49 -5.66 -18.38
CA ILE A 79 6.22 -4.50 -19.23
C ILE A 79 4.74 -4.10 -19.12
N LEU A 80 3.82 -5.05 -19.20
CA LEU A 80 2.38 -4.80 -18.99
C LEU A 80 2.09 -4.20 -17.61
N THR A 81 2.80 -4.67 -16.58
CA THR A 81 2.68 -4.10 -15.22
C THR A 81 3.14 -2.64 -15.18
N VAL A 82 4.22 -2.30 -15.87
CA VAL A 82 4.71 -0.91 -15.95
C VAL A 82 3.73 -0.04 -16.74
N LEU A 83 3.21 -0.52 -17.87
CA LEU A 83 2.19 0.19 -18.64
C LEU A 83 0.92 0.43 -17.82
N ALA A 84 0.43 -0.61 -17.12
CA ALA A 84 -0.72 -0.47 -16.23
C ALA A 84 -0.47 0.57 -15.11
N ARG A 85 0.75 0.62 -14.55
CA ARG A 85 1.13 1.63 -13.55
C ARG A 85 1.13 3.05 -14.13
N LEU A 86 1.51 3.20 -15.38
CA LEU A 86 1.54 4.48 -16.09
C LEU A 86 0.18 4.90 -16.67
N TYR A 87 -0.85 4.06 -16.59
CA TYR A 87 -2.16 4.34 -17.17
C TYR A 87 -2.80 5.60 -16.58
N MET A 88 -2.73 5.75 -15.25
CA MET A 88 -3.18 6.94 -14.55
C MET A 88 -1.98 7.77 -14.10
N ASP A 89 -2.09 9.08 -14.25
CA ASP A 89 -1.16 10.04 -13.67
C ASP A 89 -1.71 10.58 -12.34
N GLU A 90 -0.86 11.20 -11.55
CA GLU A 90 -1.21 11.81 -10.27
C GLU A 90 -1.71 13.24 -10.50
N ALA A 91 -2.93 13.53 -10.05
CA ALA A 91 -3.44 14.89 -10.07
C ALA A 91 -2.59 15.80 -9.18
N PRO A 92 -2.37 17.06 -9.56
CA PRO A 92 -1.78 18.05 -8.66
C PRO A 92 -2.58 18.12 -7.34
N TYR A 93 -1.87 18.12 -6.22
CA TYR A 93 -2.52 18.18 -4.91
C TYR A 93 -3.24 19.53 -4.72
N ASP A 94 -4.53 19.48 -4.51
CA ASP A 94 -5.40 20.65 -4.34
C ASP A 94 -6.05 20.73 -2.93
N GLY A 95 -5.66 19.83 -2.02
CA GLY A 95 -6.22 19.73 -0.68
C GLY A 95 -7.54 18.96 -0.58
N SER A 96 -8.13 18.54 -1.71
CA SER A 96 -9.44 17.85 -1.73
C SER A 96 -9.35 16.32 -1.57
N TRP A 97 -8.16 15.76 -1.61
CA TRP A 97 -7.94 14.32 -1.53
C TRP A 97 -6.73 13.98 -0.65
N TRP A 98 -6.70 12.73 -0.16
CA TRP A 98 -5.63 12.29 0.72
C TRP A 98 -4.44 11.79 -0.10
N TRP A 99 -3.34 12.49 -0.02
CA TRP A 99 -2.13 12.17 -0.78
C TRP A 99 -1.09 11.37 0.00
N THR A 100 -1.30 11.12 1.29
CA THR A 100 -0.38 10.33 2.12
C THR A 100 -0.68 8.84 2.04
N THR A 101 0.02 8.04 2.80
CA THR A 101 -0.12 6.57 2.82
C THR A 101 -1.55 6.14 3.15
N ARG A 102 -2.15 5.32 2.29
CA ARG A 102 -3.38 4.61 2.64
C ARG A 102 -3.06 3.39 3.49
N PRO A 103 -3.99 2.98 4.35
CA PRO A 103 -3.81 1.82 5.22
C PRO A 103 -3.95 0.47 4.51
N ASP A 104 -4.34 0.43 3.25
CA ASP A 104 -4.50 -0.78 2.46
C ASP A 104 -3.40 -0.92 1.40
N THR A 105 -3.24 -2.12 0.85
CA THR A 105 -2.24 -2.45 -0.17
C THR A 105 -2.80 -2.40 -1.60
N ARG A 106 -4.01 -1.88 -1.79
CA ARG A 106 -4.70 -1.86 -3.08
C ARG A 106 -4.38 -0.60 -3.88
N GLY A 107 -3.46 -0.69 -4.78
CA GLY A 107 -3.20 0.29 -5.82
C GLY A 107 -2.69 1.65 -5.36
N PRO A 108 -2.72 2.60 -6.27
CA PRO A 108 -2.13 3.92 -6.06
C PRO A 108 -2.87 4.74 -5.00
N TYR A 109 -2.10 5.53 -4.24
CA TYR A 109 -2.56 6.36 -3.13
C TYR A 109 -2.61 7.84 -3.50
N TYR A 110 -2.97 8.12 -4.74
CA TYR A 110 -3.11 9.46 -5.29
C TYR A 110 -4.47 9.60 -5.98
N LYS A 111 -4.89 10.83 -6.25
CA LYS A 111 -6.06 11.09 -7.09
C LYS A 111 -5.68 10.81 -8.54
N PRO A 112 -6.21 9.74 -9.15
CA PRO A 112 -5.82 9.37 -10.50
C PRO A 112 -6.51 10.28 -11.53
N ILE A 113 -5.76 10.66 -12.55
CA ILE A 113 -6.27 11.33 -13.75
C ILE A 113 -5.72 10.63 -14.99
N THR A 114 -6.49 10.66 -16.06
CA THR A 114 -5.99 10.26 -17.37
C THR A 114 -5.06 11.33 -17.95
N TRP A 115 -4.10 10.89 -18.76
CA TRP A 115 -3.15 11.75 -19.42
C TRP A 115 -2.94 11.30 -20.88
N LYS A 116 -2.07 11.95 -21.63
CA LYS A 116 -1.86 11.67 -23.06
C LYS A 116 -1.42 10.24 -23.39
N GLY A 117 -0.72 9.57 -22.45
CA GLY A 117 -0.32 8.17 -22.60
C GLY A 117 -1.44 7.16 -22.33
N SER A 118 -2.48 7.54 -21.58
CA SER A 118 -3.55 6.61 -21.19
C SER A 118 -4.24 5.90 -22.37
N PRO A 119 -4.62 6.58 -23.48
CA PRO A 119 -5.25 5.89 -24.60
C PRO A 119 -4.34 4.85 -25.29
N VAL A 120 -3.03 5.15 -25.39
CA VAL A 120 -2.06 4.22 -25.99
C VAL A 120 -1.91 2.98 -25.13
N ILE A 121 -1.81 3.17 -23.82
CA ILE A 121 -1.72 2.06 -22.85
C ILE A 121 -2.99 1.22 -22.91
N GLN A 122 -4.16 1.86 -22.92
CA GLN A 122 -5.43 1.13 -23.01
C GLN A 122 -5.49 0.27 -24.26
N THR A 123 -5.11 0.81 -25.42
CA THR A 123 -5.06 0.05 -26.66
C THR A 123 -4.15 -1.17 -26.52
N ALA A 124 -2.93 -0.99 -26.01
CA ALA A 124 -1.99 -2.09 -25.85
C ALA A 124 -2.51 -3.19 -24.89
N LEU A 125 -3.20 -2.81 -23.79
CA LEU A 125 -3.82 -3.76 -22.87
C LEU A 125 -5.02 -4.48 -23.51
N MET A 126 -5.80 -3.80 -24.35
CA MET A 126 -6.94 -4.41 -25.05
C MET A 126 -6.48 -5.36 -26.15
N ASP A 127 -5.40 -5.04 -26.88
CA ASP A 127 -4.80 -5.95 -27.86
C ASP A 127 -4.29 -7.22 -27.15
N GLU A 128 -3.66 -7.05 -25.98
CA GLU A 128 -3.22 -8.18 -25.16
C GLU A 128 -4.39 -9.04 -24.65
N LEU A 129 -5.51 -8.42 -24.29
CA LEU A 129 -6.73 -9.12 -23.87
C LEU A 129 -7.33 -9.94 -25.02
N ALA A 130 -7.35 -9.38 -26.23
CA ALA A 130 -7.93 -10.01 -27.40
C ALA A 130 -7.19 -11.28 -27.82
N ASP A 131 -5.85 -11.26 -27.73
CA ASP A 131 -4.98 -12.37 -28.09
C ASP A 131 -4.67 -13.33 -26.94
N GLY A 132 -5.07 -12.97 -25.71
CA GLY A 132 -4.68 -13.65 -24.49
C GLY A 132 -5.55 -14.87 -24.14
N ASP A 133 -4.91 -15.89 -23.54
CA ASP A 133 -5.60 -16.99 -22.88
C ASP A 133 -6.22 -16.55 -21.52
N ASP A 134 -6.89 -17.50 -20.84
CA ASP A 134 -7.53 -17.20 -19.55
C ASP A 134 -6.55 -16.73 -18.46
N LYS A 135 -5.26 -17.11 -18.54
CA LYS A 135 -4.26 -16.63 -17.60
C LYS A 135 -3.93 -15.17 -17.84
N VAL A 136 -3.79 -14.77 -19.10
CA VAL A 136 -3.58 -13.38 -19.49
C VAL A 136 -4.77 -12.53 -19.09
N LYS A 137 -6.00 -12.99 -19.35
CA LYS A 137 -7.22 -12.29 -18.92
C LYS A 137 -7.28 -12.09 -17.42
N THR A 138 -7.01 -13.13 -16.64
CA THR A 138 -6.93 -13.04 -15.17
C THR A 138 -5.83 -12.08 -14.73
N PHE A 139 -4.66 -12.11 -15.36
CA PHE A 139 -3.56 -11.20 -15.05
C PHE A 139 -3.93 -9.73 -15.32
N LEU A 140 -4.57 -9.45 -16.47
CA LEU A 140 -5.01 -8.10 -16.85
C LEU A 140 -6.10 -7.57 -15.93
N ALA A 141 -7.10 -8.39 -15.58
CA ALA A 141 -8.11 -8.04 -14.58
C ALA A 141 -7.47 -7.71 -13.23
N GLY A 142 -6.50 -8.51 -12.77
CA GLY A 142 -5.74 -8.23 -11.55
C GLY A 142 -4.90 -6.95 -11.62
N LEU A 143 -4.39 -6.56 -12.80
CA LEU A 143 -3.74 -5.27 -13.01
C LEU A 143 -4.75 -4.13 -12.93
N ASN A 144 -5.92 -4.29 -13.58
CA ASN A 144 -7.00 -3.31 -13.56
C ASN A 144 -7.42 -2.97 -12.13
N ASP A 145 -7.65 -3.99 -11.29
CA ASP A 145 -8.01 -3.82 -9.88
C ASP A 145 -6.89 -3.17 -9.07
N ARG A 146 -5.67 -3.71 -9.17
CA ARG A 146 -4.53 -3.25 -8.36
C ARG A 146 -4.12 -1.82 -8.68
N MET A 147 -4.15 -1.44 -9.97
CA MET A 147 -3.79 -0.10 -10.43
C MET A 147 -5.00 0.84 -10.50
N ARG A 148 -6.21 0.33 -10.22
CA ARG A 148 -7.47 1.09 -10.24
C ARG A 148 -7.66 1.83 -11.56
N MET A 149 -7.43 1.14 -12.66
CA MET A 149 -7.49 1.75 -13.98
C MET A 149 -8.93 2.07 -14.39
N GLY A 150 -9.92 1.29 -13.90
CA GLY A 150 -11.33 1.47 -14.22
C GLY A 150 -11.65 1.20 -15.68
N ILE A 151 -10.95 0.23 -16.30
CA ILE A 151 -11.20 -0.22 -17.67
C ILE A 151 -12.16 -1.40 -17.61
N ASP A 152 -13.44 -1.15 -17.87
CA ASP A 152 -14.52 -2.16 -17.72
C ASP A 152 -14.24 -3.43 -18.53
N ASP A 153 -13.73 -3.29 -19.75
CA ASP A 153 -13.47 -4.43 -20.66
C ASP A 153 -12.38 -5.39 -20.14
N LEU A 154 -11.47 -4.93 -19.30
CA LEU A 154 -10.46 -5.79 -18.67
C LEU A 154 -11.03 -6.66 -17.55
N GLY A 155 -12.25 -6.35 -17.08
CA GLY A 155 -12.90 -7.05 -15.99
C GLY A 155 -12.28 -6.74 -14.61
N THR A 156 -12.76 -7.47 -13.61
CA THR A 156 -12.31 -7.39 -12.22
C THR A 156 -12.23 -8.79 -11.62
N LEU A 157 -11.28 -8.99 -10.71
CA LEU A 157 -11.19 -10.20 -9.88
C LEU A 157 -11.87 -9.97 -8.52
N VAL A 158 -12.24 -8.72 -8.21
CA VAL A 158 -12.91 -8.36 -6.96
C VAL A 158 -14.39 -8.62 -7.15
N ASP A 159 -14.92 -9.63 -6.47
CA ASP A 159 -16.36 -9.79 -6.33
C ASP A 159 -16.88 -8.74 -5.34
N GLU A 160 -17.57 -7.71 -5.88
CA GLU A 160 -18.15 -6.67 -5.04
C GLU A 160 -19.19 -7.22 -4.05
N SER A 161 -19.75 -8.41 -4.30
CA SER A 161 -20.65 -9.08 -3.38
C SER A 161 -19.93 -9.70 -2.18
N GLU A 162 -18.63 -9.98 -2.30
CA GLU A 162 -17.76 -10.47 -1.21
C GLU A 162 -17.11 -9.32 -0.40
N LEU A 163 -17.27 -8.08 -0.81
CA LEU A 163 -16.97 -6.94 0.04
C LEU A 163 -18.01 -6.92 1.17
N GLU A 164 -17.86 -7.84 2.12
CA GLU A 164 -18.62 -7.79 3.36
C GLU A 164 -18.54 -6.36 3.92
N ALA A 165 -19.71 -5.77 4.12
CA ALA A 165 -19.81 -4.49 4.83
C ALA A 165 -18.98 -4.62 6.11
N ALA A 166 -18.10 -3.65 6.36
CA ALA A 166 -17.25 -3.66 7.54
C ALA A 166 -18.09 -4.07 8.76
N PRO A 167 -17.65 -5.08 9.53
CA PRO A 167 -18.48 -5.62 10.60
C PRO A 167 -18.93 -4.48 11.51
N THR A 168 -20.22 -4.36 11.67
CA THR A 168 -20.81 -3.35 12.57
C THR A 168 -20.43 -3.72 14.00
N VAL A 169 -19.58 -2.89 14.60
CA VAL A 169 -19.11 -3.09 15.97
C VAL A 169 -19.95 -2.25 16.92
N ASP A 170 -20.56 -2.92 17.89
CA ASP A 170 -21.30 -2.24 18.96
C ASP A 170 -20.33 -1.72 20.02
N LEU A 171 -19.87 -0.48 19.82
CA LEU A 171 -18.95 0.18 20.76
C LEU A 171 -19.56 0.37 22.17
N ALA A 172 -20.88 0.50 22.29
CA ALA A 172 -21.53 0.61 23.59
C ALA A 172 -21.41 -0.70 24.39
N LYS A 173 -21.60 -1.83 23.71
CA LYS A 173 -21.43 -3.17 24.28
C LYS A 173 -19.98 -3.42 24.70
N ILE A 174 -19.01 -2.99 23.91
CA ILE A 174 -17.59 -3.13 24.24
C ILE A 174 -17.24 -2.30 25.47
N ARG A 175 -17.67 -1.03 25.53
CA ARG A 175 -17.43 -0.15 26.68
C ARG A 175 -18.07 -0.64 27.97
N ALA A 176 -19.16 -1.40 27.88
CA ALA A 176 -19.86 -1.97 29.02
C ALA A 176 -19.24 -3.29 29.55
N GLN A 177 -18.23 -3.84 28.86
CA GLN A 177 -17.58 -5.09 29.29
C GLN A 177 -16.82 -4.90 30.59
N LYS A 178 -17.05 -5.83 31.54
CA LYS A 178 -16.30 -5.89 32.81
C LYS A 178 -14.93 -6.53 32.58
N GLY A 179 -13.92 -6.07 33.31
CA GLY A 179 -12.55 -6.61 33.23
C GLY A 179 -11.65 -5.90 32.23
N ALA A 180 -12.08 -4.75 31.71
CA ALA A 180 -11.20 -3.89 30.93
C ALA A 180 -10.04 -3.36 31.80
N VAL A 181 -8.86 -3.21 31.19
CA VAL A 181 -7.65 -2.68 31.87
C VAL A 181 -7.74 -1.20 32.27
N GLY A 182 -8.85 -0.53 31.99
CA GLY A 182 -9.04 0.89 32.27
C GLY A 182 -8.94 1.33 33.74
N SER A 183 -8.96 0.38 34.69
CA SER A 183 -8.73 0.64 36.11
C SER A 183 -7.31 0.28 36.59
N THR A 184 -6.47 -0.24 35.71
CA THR A 184 -5.09 -0.63 36.03
C THR A 184 -4.13 0.45 35.49
N PRO A 185 -3.14 0.91 36.28
CA PRO A 185 -2.11 1.81 35.76
C PRO A 185 -1.44 1.23 34.53
N VAL A 186 -1.24 2.05 33.51
CA VAL A 186 -0.68 1.62 32.22
C VAL A 186 0.70 0.98 32.39
N GLU A 187 1.50 1.51 33.30
CA GLU A 187 2.83 1.00 33.65
C GLU A 187 2.76 -0.47 34.15
N ASP A 188 1.79 -0.78 34.99
CA ASP A 188 1.61 -2.12 35.53
C ASP A 188 1.14 -3.09 34.44
N VAL A 189 0.31 -2.63 33.49
CA VAL A 189 -0.09 -3.40 32.32
C VAL A 189 1.13 -3.70 31.44
N LEU A 190 1.95 -2.69 31.13
CA LEU A 190 3.16 -2.84 30.32
C LEU A 190 4.17 -3.79 30.95
N LEU A 191 4.39 -3.70 32.26
CA LEU A 191 5.26 -4.64 33.01
C LEU A 191 4.74 -6.08 33.03
N SER A 192 3.43 -6.28 32.92
CA SER A 192 2.82 -7.62 32.92
C SER A 192 2.83 -8.29 31.55
N ILE A 193 2.87 -7.51 30.46
CA ILE A 193 2.81 -8.02 29.08
C ILE A 193 3.98 -8.96 28.77
N ASP A 194 5.18 -8.66 29.22
CA ASP A 194 6.36 -9.47 28.97
C ASP A 194 6.31 -10.85 29.67
N LYS A 195 5.49 -10.96 30.71
CA LYS A 195 5.29 -12.21 31.48
C LYS A 195 4.21 -13.11 30.87
N ILE A 196 3.41 -12.58 29.93
CA ILE A 196 2.28 -13.30 29.34
C ILE A 196 2.68 -13.86 27.97
N LYS A 197 2.50 -15.17 27.80
CA LYS A 197 2.63 -15.78 26.47
C LYS A 197 1.33 -15.53 25.70
N GLY A 198 1.44 -14.84 24.56
CA GLY A 198 0.29 -14.60 23.67
C GLY A 198 -0.21 -15.87 23.00
N ASP A 199 -1.51 -15.92 22.74
CA ASP A 199 -2.17 -16.93 21.92
C ASP A 199 -2.79 -16.25 20.70
N THR A 200 -2.40 -16.68 19.50
CA THR A 200 -2.82 -16.07 18.24
C THR A 200 -4.32 -16.22 17.99
N LYS A 201 -4.91 -17.38 18.33
CA LYS A 201 -6.35 -17.62 18.13
C LYS A 201 -7.20 -16.79 19.09
N VAL A 202 -6.72 -16.62 20.31
CA VAL A 202 -7.37 -15.74 21.30
C VAL A 202 -7.21 -14.29 20.85
N GLY A 203 -6.05 -13.90 20.35
CA GLY A 203 -5.78 -12.57 19.84
C GLY A 203 -6.67 -12.18 18.66
N GLU A 204 -6.87 -13.07 17.69
CA GLU A 204 -7.78 -12.89 16.57
C GLU A 204 -9.22 -12.65 17.02
N LYS A 205 -9.69 -13.47 17.96
CA LYS A 205 -11.00 -13.28 18.60
C LYS A 205 -11.12 -11.93 19.28
N LEU A 206 -10.11 -11.53 20.05
CA LEU A 206 -10.10 -10.26 20.76
C LEU A 206 -10.06 -9.08 19.79
N PHE A 207 -9.32 -9.16 18.69
CA PHE A 207 -9.24 -8.15 17.65
C PHE A 207 -10.64 -7.84 17.09
N THR A 208 -11.45 -8.87 16.87
CA THR A 208 -12.84 -8.73 16.43
C THR A 208 -13.75 -8.24 17.57
N GLN A 209 -13.69 -8.86 18.75
CA GLN A 209 -14.58 -8.57 19.88
C GLN A 209 -14.36 -7.16 20.46
N GLN A 210 -13.13 -6.66 20.40
CA GLN A 210 -12.81 -5.30 20.89
C GLN A 210 -13.01 -4.22 19.81
N GLY A 211 -13.51 -4.60 18.64
CA GLY A 211 -13.86 -3.67 17.58
C GLY A 211 -12.70 -3.16 16.72
N CYS A 212 -11.50 -3.70 16.89
CA CYS A 212 -10.33 -3.28 16.11
C CYS A 212 -10.56 -3.50 14.61
N VAL A 213 -11.28 -4.56 14.24
CA VAL A 213 -11.65 -4.92 12.86
C VAL A 213 -12.51 -3.87 12.15
N ALA A 214 -13.19 -2.99 12.89
CA ALA A 214 -13.99 -1.92 12.31
C ALA A 214 -13.14 -0.89 11.53
N CYS A 215 -11.87 -0.75 11.93
CA CYS A 215 -10.96 0.22 11.32
C CYS A 215 -9.70 -0.43 10.73
N HIS A 216 -9.27 -1.57 11.26
CA HIS A 216 -8.00 -2.19 10.89
C HIS A 216 -8.21 -3.53 10.20
N ALA A 217 -7.49 -3.75 9.10
CA ALA A 217 -7.42 -5.04 8.41
C ALA A 217 -6.15 -5.80 8.80
N LEU A 218 -6.25 -7.13 8.95
CA LEU A 218 -5.13 -8.06 9.14
C LEU A 218 -4.70 -8.69 7.80
N GLU A 219 -5.63 -8.84 6.87
CA GLU A 219 -5.39 -9.39 5.54
C GLU A 219 -5.44 -8.29 4.48
N THR A 220 -4.75 -8.51 3.38
CA THR A 220 -4.77 -7.61 2.24
C THR A 220 -6.11 -7.72 1.53
N GLY A 221 -6.76 -6.57 1.29
CA GLY A 221 -8.02 -6.51 0.53
C GLY A 221 -9.28 -6.23 1.35
N GLY A 222 -9.20 -6.27 2.67
CA GLY A 222 -10.31 -5.87 3.54
C GLY A 222 -10.54 -4.35 3.57
N PRO A 223 -11.78 -3.88 3.82
CA PRO A 223 -12.02 -2.46 4.07
C PRO A 223 -11.26 -2.06 5.34
N ALA A 224 -10.43 -1.01 5.26
CA ALA A 224 -9.71 -0.48 6.40
C ALA A 224 -9.82 1.04 6.43
N LEU A 225 -10.41 1.55 7.50
CA LEU A 225 -10.44 2.99 7.81
C LEU A 225 -9.17 3.44 8.53
N GLY A 226 -8.45 2.50 9.15
CA GLY A 226 -7.19 2.68 9.86
C GLY A 226 -6.02 1.97 9.17
N PRO A 227 -4.79 2.12 9.70
CA PRO A 227 -3.61 1.44 9.16
C PRO A 227 -3.76 -0.08 9.10
N PHE A 228 -3.21 -0.68 8.03
CA PHE A 228 -3.10 -2.13 7.89
C PHE A 228 -2.20 -2.74 8.97
N MET A 229 -2.69 -3.79 9.66
CA MET A 229 -2.02 -4.38 10.81
C MET A 229 -1.35 -5.73 10.54
N GLY A 230 -1.48 -6.30 9.33
CA GLY A 230 -0.96 -7.62 9.01
C GLY A 230 0.55 -7.79 9.18
N GLN A 231 1.30 -6.69 9.18
CA GLN A 231 2.76 -6.69 9.38
C GLN A 231 3.20 -5.95 10.65
N ILE A 232 2.27 -5.56 11.51
CA ILE A 232 2.60 -4.72 12.66
C ILE A 232 3.64 -5.34 13.60
N GLY A 233 3.59 -6.66 13.78
CA GLY A 233 4.53 -7.39 14.62
C GLY A 233 5.97 -7.45 14.08
N SER A 234 6.20 -7.13 12.80
CA SER A 234 7.54 -6.98 12.23
C SER A 234 8.07 -5.54 12.30
N ILE A 235 7.18 -4.57 12.52
CA ILE A 235 7.48 -3.14 12.57
C ILE A 235 7.64 -2.67 14.02
N MET A 236 6.78 -3.15 14.92
CA MET A 236 6.71 -2.75 16.33
C MET A 236 6.91 -3.95 17.24
N ASN A 237 7.61 -3.73 18.34
CA ASN A 237 7.70 -4.72 19.41
C ASN A 237 6.40 -4.75 20.26
N ARG A 238 6.30 -5.73 21.16
CA ARG A 238 5.11 -5.93 21.99
C ARG A 238 4.77 -4.71 22.87
N GLU A 239 5.76 -4.10 23.47
CA GLU A 239 5.59 -2.91 24.30
C GLU A 239 5.09 -1.72 23.48
N GLN A 240 5.65 -1.52 22.31
CA GLN A 240 5.22 -0.44 21.39
C GLN A 240 3.77 -0.62 20.93
N ILE A 241 3.38 -1.85 20.59
CA ILE A 241 1.99 -2.16 20.21
C ILE A 241 1.05 -1.89 21.39
N ALA A 242 1.42 -2.36 22.59
CA ALA A 242 0.60 -2.15 23.77
C ALA A 242 0.49 -0.67 24.16
N THR A 243 1.59 0.08 24.07
CA THR A 243 1.60 1.54 24.30
C THR A 243 0.70 2.25 23.30
N ALA A 244 0.76 1.89 22.02
CA ALA A 244 -0.10 2.49 21.00
C ALA A 244 -1.59 2.21 21.24
N ILE A 245 -1.94 1.07 21.86
CA ILE A 245 -3.33 0.77 22.25
C ILE A 245 -3.75 1.53 23.50
N LEU A 246 -2.88 1.59 24.53
CA LEU A 246 -3.21 2.16 25.83
C LEU A 246 -3.04 3.68 25.89
N ARG A 247 -2.16 4.21 25.09
CA ARG A 247 -1.82 5.66 24.97
C ARG A 247 -1.77 6.08 23.50
N PRO A 248 -2.90 6.05 22.78
CA PRO A 248 -2.92 6.25 21.32
C PRO A 248 -2.43 7.64 20.89
N ASN A 249 -2.39 8.60 21.79
CA ASN A 249 -1.96 9.98 21.50
C ASN A 249 -0.48 10.24 21.84
N ASP A 250 0.22 9.32 22.52
CA ASP A 250 1.62 9.54 22.90
C ASP A 250 2.55 9.55 21.67
N THR A 251 2.24 8.73 20.68
CA THR A 251 3.00 8.67 19.43
C THR A 251 2.04 8.44 18.28
N ILE A 252 1.73 9.51 17.57
CA ILE A 252 0.89 9.44 16.37
C ILE A 252 1.81 9.46 15.16
N SER A 253 1.69 8.43 14.30
CA SER A 253 2.45 8.37 13.05
C SER A 253 2.13 9.58 12.17
N GLN A 254 3.14 10.08 11.47
CA GLN A 254 3.00 11.22 10.57
C GLN A 254 1.85 10.97 9.58
N GLY A 255 0.96 11.94 9.43
CA GLY A 255 -0.20 11.85 8.54
C GLY A 255 -1.48 11.28 9.20
N PHE A 256 -1.42 10.78 10.44
CA PHE A 256 -2.58 10.26 11.18
C PHE A 256 -3.05 11.16 12.34
N GLN A 257 -2.54 12.36 12.41
CA GLN A 257 -2.98 13.33 13.42
C GLN A 257 -4.42 13.76 13.12
N THR A 258 -5.30 13.65 14.10
CA THR A 258 -6.67 14.14 13.98
C THR A 258 -6.67 15.66 14.04
N ALA A 259 -7.24 16.30 13.02
CA ALA A 259 -7.48 17.73 13.01
C ALA A 259 -8.98 17.98 13.22
N GLN A 260 -9.32 18.86 14.16
CA GLN A 260 -10.67 19.36 14.32
C GLN A 260 -10.85 20.62 13.46
N VAL A 261 -11.78 20.57 12.53
CA VAL A 261 -12.10 21.72 11.67
C VAL A 261 -13.44 22.30 12.10
N GLN A 262 -13.44 23.53 12.60
CA GLN A 262 -14.65 24.27 12.89
C GLN A 262 -15.00 25.14 11.68
N MET A 263 -16.14 24.89 11.09
CA MET A 263 -16.68 25.65 9.98
C MET A 263 -17.24 26.99 10.44
N LYS A 264 -17.38 27.95 9.53
CA LYS A 264 -17.91 29.29 9.84
C LYS A 264 -19.39 29.27 10.30
N ASP A 265 -20.11 28.20 9.94
CA ASP A 265 -21.51 27.97 10.39
C ASP A 265 -21.61 27.31 11.77
N GLY A 266 -20.47 27.05 12.42
CA GLY A 266 -20.40 26.40 13.72
C GLY A 266 -20.33 24.86 13.67
N THR A 267 -20.42 24.25 12.49
CA THR A 267 -20.28 22.77 12.33
C THR A 267 -18.85 22.35 12.63
N VAL A 268 -18.69 21.23 13.33
CA VAL A 268 -17.40 20.68 13.68
C VAL A 268 -17.22 19.33 12.98
N HIS A 269 -16.10 19.18 12.25
CA HIS A 269 -15.68 17.94 11.60
C HIS A 269 -14.38 17.44 12.24
N MET A 270 -14.25 16.12 12.43
CA MET A 270 -13.03 15.43 12.90
C MET A 270 -12.59 14.42 11.86
#